data_c09cce6ed4a839873450fb68cd119d83
#
_entry.id   c09cce6ed4a839873450fb68cd119d83
#
_cell.length_a   1.000
_cell.length_b   1.000
_cell.length_c   1.000
_cell.angle_alpha   90.00
_cell.angle_beta   90.00
_cell.angle_gamma   90.00
#
_symmetry.space_group_name_H-M   'P 1'
#
loop_
_entity.id
_entity.type
_entity.pdbx_description
1 polymer ?
#
loop_
_entity_poly.entity_id
_entity_poly.type
_entity_poly.pdbx_seq_one_letter_code
_entity_poly.pdbx_strand_id
1 'polypeptide(L)'
;MKNILLRSSMHPLQVYSTGDAIKQNIMNQNTGNMIFAHSVARTLLLDDTSFGITRTVNNFSNEEVEKINAEYDCFVIPLANAFRVSFQSELDIMTSLIKRLKIPCVVVGIGLQAKVDEALDKDFEFDDIARRFIKAVLEKSAIIGVRGEITAEYMKHLGFTEEKDFTVIGC
;
A
#
# COMPACT_ATOMS: atom_id res chain seq x y z
N MET A 1 -21.62 -0.55 10.20
CA MET A 1 -20.86 -1.24 9.13
C MET A 1 -19.63 -0.40 8.83
N LYS A 2 -18.46 -1.00 8.78
CA LYS A 2 -17.20 -0.30 8.48
C LYS A 2 -16.87 -0.43 7.00
N ASN A 3 -16.66 0.69 6.34
CA ASN A 3 -16.35 0.74 4.92
C ASN A 3 -14.84 0.94 4.72
N ILE A 4 -14.15 -0.08 4.22
CA ILE A 4 -12.71 -0.06 4.00
C ILE A 4 -12.41 0.20 2.52
N LEU A 5 -11.67 1.25 2.22
CA LEU A 5 -11.07 1.42 0.89
C LEU A 5 -9.80 0.58 0.83
N LEU A 6 -9.72 -0.35 -0.11
CA LEU A 6 -8.57 -1.24 -0.29
C LEU A 6 -7.83 -0.88 -1.59
N ARG A 7 -6.52 -0.69 -1.50
CA ARG A 7 -5.69 -0.60 -2.71
C ARG A 7 -5.55 -1.99 -3.34
N SER A 8 -6.25 -2.21 -4.42
CA SER A 8 -6.21 -3.49 -5.14
C SER A 8 -6.52 -3.30 -6.63
N SER A 9 -6.04 -4.19 -7.47
CA SER A 9 -6.40 -4.23 -8.90
C SER A 9 -7.80 -4.78 -9.15
N MET A 10 -8.35 -5.55 -8.22
CA MET A 10 -9.68 -6.15 -8.29
C MET A 10 -10.31 -6.25 -6.92
N HIS A 11 -11.64 -6.37 -6.89
CA HIS A 11 -12.37 -6.57 -5.64
C HIS A 11 -12.07 -7.98 -5.09
N PRO A 12 -11.54 -8.10 -3.84
CA PRO A 12 -11.03 -9.36 -3.31
C PRO A 12 -12.11 -10.44 -3.09
N LEU A 13 -13.37 -10.03 -2.95
CA LEU A 13 -14.50 -10.93 -2.71
C LEU A 13 -15.35 -11.17 -3.97
N GLN A 14 -15.00 -10.57 -5.10
CA GLN A 14 -15.73 -10.77 -6.35
C GLN A 14 -15.29 -12.07 -7.04
N VAL A 15 -16.25 -12.90 -7.43
CA VAL A 15 -16.00 -14.09 -8.23
C VAL A 15 -16.08 -13.70 -9.71
N TYR A 16 -15.06 -14.06 -10.46
CA TYR A 16 -14.98 -13.85 -11.90
C TYR A 16 -15.07 -15.17 -12.63
N SER A 17 -15.75 -15.20 -13.79
CA SER A 17 -15.65 -16.34 -14.69
C SER A 17 -14.23 -16.45 -15.27
N THR A 18 -13.80 -17.65 -15.63
CA THR A 18 -12.49 -17.86 -16.30
C THR A 18 -12.37 -17.01 -17.57
N GLY A 19 -13.47 -16.92 -18.34
CA GLY A 19 -13.51 -16.11 -19.56
C GLY A 19 -13.29 -14.60 -19.29
N ASP A 20 -13.93 -14.06 -18.24
CA ASP A 20 -13.78 -12.66 -17.88
C ASP A 20 -12.38 -12.38 -17.30
N ALA A 21 -11.87 -13.31 -16.50
CA ALA A 21 -10.53 -13.21 -15.93
C ALA A 21 -9.45 -13.09 -17.03
N ILE A 22 -9.58 -13.86 -18.10
CA ILE A 22 -8.67 -13.83 -19.25
C ILE A 22 -8.88 -12.55 -20.08
N LYS A 23 -10.14 -12.25 -20.46
CA LYS A 23 -10.46 -11.10 -21.32
C LYS A 23 -10.07 -9.75 -20.71
N GLN A 24 -10.29 -9.59 -19.41
CA GLN A 24 -10.01 -8.33 -18.69
C GLN A 24 -8.59 -8.28 -18.14
N ASN A 25 -7.77 -9.31 -18.37
CA ASN A 25 -6.43 -9.44 -17.78
C ASN A 25 -6.43 -9.12 -16.27
N ILE A 26 -7.41 -9.67 -15.56
CA ILE A 26 -7.67 -9.35 -14.14
C ILE A 26 -6.42 -9.66 -13.29
N MET A 27 -5.69 -10.71 -13.66
CA MET A 27 -4.46 -11.12 -12.98
C MET A 27 -3.32 -10.10 -13.13
N ASN A 28 -3.43 -9.16 -14.07
CA ASN A 28 -2.45 -8.11 -14.32
C ASN A 28 -0.99 -8.63 -14.30
N GLN A 29 -0.79 -9.84 -14.82
CA GLN A 29 0.48 -10.58 -14.90
C GLN A 29 1.18 -10.84 -13.53
N ASN A 30 0.58 -10.46 -12.40
CA ASN A 30 1.16 -10.69 -11.07
C ASN A 30 0.13 -11.20 -10.06
N THR A 31 -0.08 -12.53 -10.07
CA THR A 31 -0.99 -13.21 -9.15
C THR A 31 -0.57 -13.08 -7.68
N GLY A 32 0.72 -12.92 -7.39
CA GLY A 32 1.23 -12.73 -6.03
C GLY A 32 0.66 -11.48 -5.36
N ASN A 33 0.59 -10.36 -6.09
CA ASN A 33 0.00 -9.13 -5.56
C ASN A 33 -1.50 -9.28 -5.27
N MET A 34 -2.21 -10.09 -6.06
CA MET A 34 -3.63 -10.38 -5.83
C MET A 34 -3.84 -11.24 -4.59
N ILE A 35 -3.03 -12.30 -4.42
CA ILE A 35 -3.07 -13.17 -3.23
C ILE A 35 -2.78 -12.34 -1.98
N PHE A 36 -1.80 -11.45 -2.05
CA PHE A 36 -1.45 -10.57 -0.95
C PHE A 36 -2.61 -9.62 -0.58
N ALA A 37 -3.19 -8.90 -1.55
CA ALA A 37 -4.33 -8.03 -1.30
C ALA A 37 -5.56 -8.82 -0.80
N HIS A 38 -5.80 -10.03 -1.32
CA HIS A 38 -6.86 -10.91 -0.85
C HIS A 38 -6.63 -11.38 0.60
N SER A 39 -5.40 -11.72 0.98
CA SER A 39 -5.06 -12.12 2.34
C SER A 39 -5.32 -10.99 3.33
N VAL A 40 -4.93 -9.75 2.98
CA VAL A 40 -5.23 -8.56 3.79
C VAL A 40 -6.74 -8.36 3.93
N ALA A 41 -7.50 -8.45 2.84
CA ALA A 41 -8.95 -8.33 2.88
C ALA A 41 -9.59 -9.40 3.77
N ARG A 42 -9.15 -10.66 3.67
CA ARG A 42 -9.66 -11.76 4.51
C ARG A 42 -9.39 -11.55 6.01
N THR A 43 -8.25 -10.97 6.34
CA THR A 43 -7.90 -10.67 7.75
C THR A 43 -8.82 -9.58 8.32
N LEU A 44 -9.29 -8.65 7.48
CA LEU A 44 -10.14 -7.53 7.88
C LEU A 44 -11.65 -7.83 7.71
N LEU A 45 -11.99 -8.99 7.11
CA LEU A 45 -13.38 -9.33 6.83
C LEU A 45 -14.11 -9.78 8.10
N LEU A 46 -15.04 -8.95 8.53
CA LEU A 46 -15.99 -9.21 9.61
C LEU A 46 -17.41 -9.07 9.05
N ASP A 47 -18.41 -9.52 9.81
CA ASP A 47 -19.83 -9.48 9.39
C ASP A 47 -20.34 -8.05 9.09
N ASP A 48 -19.71 -7.04 9.70
CA ASP A 48 -20.04 -5.63 9.54
C ASP A 48 -19.07 -4.85 8.65
N THR A 49 -18.21 -5.53 7.88
CA THR A 49 -17.20 -4.90 7.02
C THR A 49 -17.60 -4.93 5.55
N SER A 50 -17.42 -3.83 4.85
CA SER A 50 -17.50 -3.76 3.39
C SER A 50 -16.22 -3.20 2.78
N PHE A 51 -15.95 -3.53 1.51
CA PHE A 51 -14.77 -3.09 0.78
C PHE A 51 -15.14 -2.32 -0.48
N GLY A 52 -14.52 -1.15 -0.66
CA GLY A 52 -14.34 -0.56 -1.97
C GLY A 52 -12.91 -0.77 -2.43
N ILE A 53 -12.67 -0.67 -3.72
CA ILE A 53 -11.32 -0.80 -4.28
C ILE A 53 -10.88 0.47 -5.00
N THR A 54 -9.59 0.74 -4.95
CA THR A 54 -8.97 1.79 -5.76
C THR A 54 -7.62 1.35 -6.29
N ARG A 55 -7.31 1.82 -7.49
CA ARG A 55 -5.95 1.74 -8.07
C ARG A 55 -5.32 3.13 -7.96
N THR A 56 -4.16 3.21 -7.33
CA THR A 56 -3.43 4.48 -7.18
C THR A 56 -2.47 4.71 -8.34
N VAL A 57 -3.00 4.69 -9.55
CA VAL A 57 -2.22 4.84 -10.80
C VAL A 57 -2.36 6.22 -11.44
N ASN A 58 -3.37 7.00 -11.03
CA ASN A 58 -3.63 8.35 -11.53
C ASN A 58 -3.81 9.32 -10.37
N ASN A 59 -3.63 10.61 -10.64
CA ASN A 59 -3.94 11.65 -9.67
C ASN A 59 -5.43 11.72 -9.40
N PHE A 60 -5.78 11.95 -8.15
CA PHE A 60 -7.16 12.09 -7.69
C PHE A 60 -7.61 13.55 -7.71
N SER A 61 -8.77 13.81 -8.29
CA SER A 61 -9.43 15.11 -8.22
C SER A 61 -9.86 15.45 -6.77
N ASN A 62 -10.23 16.71 -6.51
CA ASN A 62 -10.75 17.08 -5.20
C ASN A 62 -12.08 16.39 -4.88
N GLU A 63 -12.93 16.22 -5.88
CA GLU A 63 -14.21 15.55 -5.74
C GLU A 63 -14.04 14.08 -5.36
N GLU A 64 -13.11 13.36 -6.01
CA GLU A 64 -12.80 11.96 -5.67
C GLU A 64 -12.27 11.83 -4.24
N VAL A 65 -11.41 12.74 -3.79
CA VAL A 65 -10.89 12.74 -2.42
C VAL A 65 -11.99 13.02 -1.39
N GLU A 66 -12.86 14.00 -1.64
CA GLU A 66 -13.98 14.27 -0.73
C GLU A 66 -14.97 13.10 -0.70
N LYS A 67 -15.20 12.44 -1.82
CA LYS A 67 -15.99 11.19 -1.87
C LYS A 67 -15.36 10.09 -1.01
N ILE A 68 -14.05 9.87 -1.13
CA ILE A 68 -13.34 8.89 -0.29
C ILE A 68 -13.49 9.24 1.19
N ASN A 69 -13.29 10.51 1.55
CA ASN A 69 -13.41 10.97 2.93
C ASN A 69 -14.84 10.83 3.51
N ALA A 70 -15.87 10.87 2.66
CA ALA A 70 -17.25 10.75 3.07
C ALA A 70 -17.74 9.30 3.15
N GLU A 71 -17.23 8.41 2.30
CA GLU A 71 -17.75 7.06 2.12
C GLU A 71 -16.97 5.98 2.89
N TYR A 72 -15.69 6.24 3.25
CA TYR A 72 -14.83 5.23 3.86
C TYR A 72 -14.32 5.62 5.24
N ASP A 73 -14.17 4.61 6.10
CA ASP A 73 -13.66 4.75 7.46
C ASP A 73 -12.13 4.63 7.54
N CYS A 74 -11.50 3.93 6.59
CA CYS A 74 -10.05 3.85 6.48
C CYS A 74 -9.61 3.46 5.06
N PHE A 75 -8.34 3.77 4.75
CA PHE A 75 -7.69 3.35 3.52
C PHE A 75 -6.58 2.34 3.84
N VAL A 76 -6.73 1.10 3.40
CA VAL A 76 -5.75 0.02 3.57
C VAL A 76 -4.97 -0.17 2.28
N ILE A 77 -3.65 -0.14 2.40
CA ILE A 77 -2.70 -0.07 1.30
C ILE A 77 -1.74 -1.26 1.34
N PRO A 78 -2.14 -2.44 0.82
CA PRO A 78 -1.19 -3.53 0.61
C PRO A 78 -0.14 -3.10 -0.41
N LEU A 79 1.12 -3.14 0.00
CA LEU A 79 2.25 -2.82 -0.87
C LEU A 79 3.28 -3.94 -0.80
N ALA A 80 3.69 -4.44 -1.97
CA ALA A 80 4.76 -5.43 -2.05
C ALA A 80 6.13 -4.74 -2.11
N ASN A 81 6.84 -4.82 -3.24
CA ASN A 81 8.15 -4.23 -3.44
C ASN A 81 8.02 -2.78 -3.93
N ALA A 82 7.54 -1.87 -3.09
CA ALA A 82 7.24 -0.50 -3.50
C ALA A 82 8.44 0.45 -3.40
N PHE A 83 9.42 0.16 -2.56
CA PHE A 83 10.66 0.93 -2.50
C PHE A 83 11.58 0.48 -3.63
N ARG A 84 11.44 1.14 -4.79
CA ARG A 84 12.24 0.90 -6.01
C ARG A 84 12.08 2.05 -7.00
N VAL A 85 13.05 2.21 -7.89
CA VAL A 85 13.08 3.28 -8.90
C VAL A 85 11.83 3.32 -9.76
N SER A 86 11.39 2.17 -10.28
CA SER A 86 10.23 2.09 -11.18
C SER A 86 8.87 2.32 -10.50
N PHE A 87 8.82 2.58 -9.20
CA PHE A 87 7.58 2.79 -8.44
C PHE A 87 7.50 4.20 -7.82
N GLN A 88 8.42 5.08 -8.15
CA GLN A 88 8.47 6.44 -7.58
C GLN A 88 7.21 7.25 -7.90
N SER A 89 6.73 7.19 -9.13
CA SER A 89 5.51 7.90 -9.55
C SER A 89 4.29 7.48 -8.75
N GLU A 90 4.13 6.19 -8.50
CA GLU A 90 3.02 5.66 -7.71
C GLU A 90 3.13 6.05 -6.23
N LEU A 91 4.34 6.09 -5.67
CA LEU A 91 4.55 6.59 -4.31
C LEU A 91 4.20 8.08 -4.19
N ASP A 92 4.52 8.88 -5.20
CA ASP A 92 4.19 10.31 -5.22
C ASP A 92 2.67 10.55 -5.32
N ILE A 93 1.99 9.80 -6.20
CA ILE A 93 0.53 9.82 -6.32
C ILE A 93 -0.12 9.44 -4.99
N MET A 94 0.32 8.35 -4.36
CA MET A 94 -0.20 7.91 -3.07
C MET A 94 0.09 8.94 -1.97
N THR A 95 1.27 9.52 -1.96
CA THR A 95 1.63 10.59 -1.00
C THR A 95 0.68 11.78 -1.13
N SER A 96 0.43 12.23 -2.37
CA SER A 96 -0.51 13.31 -2.65
C SER A 96 -1.93 12.98 -2.20
N LEU A 97 -2.41 11.76 -2.44
CA LEU A 97 -3.71 11.29 -1.98
C LEU A 97 -3.78 11.27 -0.44
N ILE A 98 -2.84 10.58 0.22
CA ILE A 98 -2.83 10.37 1.67
C ILE A 98 -2.85 11.71 2.43
N LYS A 99 -2.09 12.70 1.99
CA LYS A 99 -2.07 14.05 2.60
C LYS A 99 -3.43 14.74 2.58
N ARG A 100 -4.27 14.45 1.59
CA ARG A 100 -5.62 15.05 1.42
C ARG A 100 -6.72 14.24 2.11
N LEU A 101 -6.44 12.98 2.50
CA LEU A 101 -7.40 12.15 3.22
C LEU A 101 -7.55 12.62 4.67
N LYS A 102 -8.77 12.54 5.18
CA LYS A 102 -9.15 12.80 6.58
C LYS A 102 -9.30 11.50 7.38
N ILE A 103 -9.31 10.37 6.71
CA ILE A 103 -9.44 9.03 7.27
C ILE A 103 -8.05 8.41 7.55
N PRO A 104 -7.95 7.45 8.49
CA PRO A 104 -6.74 6.68 8.72
C PRO A 104 -6.25 5.96 7.45
N CYS A 105 -4.92 5.87 7.27
CA CYS A 105 -4.29 5.14 6.18
C CYS A 105 -3.35 4.09 6.75
N VAL A 106 -3.50 2.83 6.37
CA VAL A 106 -2.70 1.70 6.90
C VAL A 106 -1.92 1.04 5.78
N VAL A 107 -0.60 1.08 5.87
CA VAL A 107 0.29 0.39 4.92
C VAL A 107 0.67 -0.98 5.47
N VAL A 108 0.48 -2.01 4.65
CA VAL A 108 0.72 -3.42 4.99
C VAL A 108 1.74 -4.02 4.06
N GLY A 109 2.83 -4.55 4.63
CA GLY A 109 3.81 -5.39 3.95
C GLY A 109 4.64 -4.69 2.88
N ILE A 110 4.93 -3.38 3.04
CA ILE A 110 5.81 -2.67 2.11
C ILE A 110 7.22 -3.25 2.15
N GLY A 111 7.85 -3.38 0.98
CA GLY A 111 9.17 -3.97 0.82
C GLY A 111 10.10 -3.17 -0.05
N LEU A 112 11.40 -3.29 0.24
CA LEU A 112 12.50 -2.83 -0.59
C LEU A 112 12.77 -3.85 -1.71
N GLN A 113 13.03 -3.36 -2.91
CA GLN A 113 13.61 -4.13 -4.01
C GLN A 113 15.01 -3.61 -4.28
N ALA A 114 16.01 -4.33 -3.73
CA ALA A 114 17.42 -4.11 -3.95
C ALA A 114 18.06 -5.36 -4.58
N LYS A 115 19.27 -5.25 -5.12
CA LYS A 115 20.06 -6.41 -5.55
C LYS A 115 20.56 -7.17 -4.32
N VAL A 116 20.81 -8.48 -4.48
CA VAL A 116 21.18 -9.37 -3.36
C VAL A 116 22.45 -8.91 -2.62
N ASP A 117 23.39 -8.34 -3.36
CA ASP A 117 24.69 -7.85 -2.90
C ASP A 117 24.75 -6.32 -2.78
N GLU A 118 23.61 -5.66 -2.84
CA GLU A 118 23.53 -4.20 -2.73
C GLU A 118 23.63 -3.76 -1.28
N ALA A 119 24.59 -2.90 -0.97
CA ALA A 119 24.71 -2.31 0.36
C ALA A 119 23.47 -1.47 0.71
N LEU A 120 22.91 -1.68 1.89
CA LEU A 120 21.69 -1.00 2.37
C LEU A 120 21.99 0.31 3.11
N ASP A 121 23.27 0.58 3.36
CA ASP A 121 23.77 1.79 4.01
C ASP A 121 24.10 2.93 3.05
N LYS A 122 23.84 2.73 1.74
CA LYS A 122 23.96 3.77 0.72
C LYS A 122 22.62 4.39 0.37
N ASP A 123 22.67 5.60 -0.14
CA ASP A 123 21.49 6.31 -0.63
C ASP A 123 21.00 5.69 -1.95
N PHE A 124 19.68 5.54 -2.06
CA PHE A 124 18.99 5.15 -3.28
C PHE A 124 18.34 6.37 -3.93
N GLU A 125 18.22 6.34 -5.25
CA GLU A 125 17.57 7.40 -6.03
C GLU A 125 16.16 7.75 -5.57
N PHE A 126 15.47 6.80 -4.95
CA PHE A 126 14.09 6.95 -4.48
C PHE A 126 13.95 7.30 -2.99
N ASP A 127 15.03 7.58 -2.27
CA ASP A 127 14.99 7.82 -0.81
C ASP A 127 14.12 9.02 -0.42
N ASP A 128 14.24 10.11 -1.14
CA ASP A 128 13.47 11.31 -0.83
C ASP A 128 11.97 11.09 -1.00
N ILE A 129 11.57 10.34 -2.02
CA ILE A 129 10.17 10.02 -2.23
C ILE A 129 9.68 8.99 -1.22
N ALA A 130 10.52 8.02 -0.84
CA ALA A 130 10.23 7.05 0.21
C ALA A 130 10.02 7.77 1.56
N ARG A 131 10.92 8.68 1.95
CA ARG A 131 10.77 9.48 3.18
C ARG A 131 9.48 10.31 3.19
N ARG A 132 9.14 10.96 2.06
CA ARG A 132 7.90 11.75 1.95
C ARG A 132 6.66 10.87 2.09
N PHE A 133 6.67 9.69 1.44
CA PHE A 133 5.58 8.73 1.54
C PHE A 133 5.41 8.22 2.97
N ILE A 134 6.49 7.74 3.60
CA ILE A 134 6.48 7.22 4.98
C ILE A 134 5.94 8.27 5.95
N LYS A 135 6.44 9.51 5.88
CA LYS A 135 5.96 10.62 6.74
C LYS A 135 4.46 10.87 6.54
N ALA A 136 3.99 10.93 5.30
CA ALA A 136 2.56 11.13 5.01
C ALA A 136 1.69 9.99 5.57
N VAL A 137 2.16 8.74 5.51
CA VAL A 137 1.46 7.61 6.12
C VAL A 137 1.44 7.73 7.64
N LEU A 138 2.56 8.04 8.28
CA LEU A 138 2.66 8.15 9.74
C LEU A 138 1.84 9.32 10.33
N GLU A 139 1.53 10.34 9.54
CA GLU A 139 0.55 11.37 9.92
C GLU A 139 -0.89 10.83 10.03
N LYS A 140 -1.18 9.67 9.43
CA LYS A 140 -2.51 9.05 9.35
C LYS A 140 -2.60 7.67 10.00
N SER A 141 -1.46 7.09 10.39
CA SER A 141 -1.33 5.73 10.92
C SER A 141 -0.41 5.72 12.13
N ALA A 142 -0.66 4.80 13.05
CA ALA A 142 0.21 4.63 14.22
C ALA A 142 1.55 3.99 13.84
N ILE A 143 1.56 3.07 12.86
CA ILE A 143 2.74 2.28 12.49
C ILE A 143 2.61 1.75 11.05
N ILE A 144 3.74 1.47 10.41
CA ILE A 144 3.81 0.87 9.08
C ILE A 144 4.26 -0.59 9.18
N GLY A 145 3.51 -1.51 8.57
CA GLY A 145 3.93 -2.91 8.44
C GLY A 145 4.92 -3.09 7.29
N VAL A 146 6.15 -3.52 7.60
CA VAL A 146 7.16 -3.83 6.59
C VAL A 146 7.31 -5.34 6.39
N ARG A 147 7.71 -5.74 5.19
CA ARG A 147 7.75 -7.14 4.75
C ARG A 147 8.79 -8.00 5.48
N GLY A 148 9.94 -7.45 5.85
CA GLY A 148 11.02 -8.21 6.46
C GLY A 148 12.23 -7.36 6.82
N GLU A 149 13.24 -8.02 7.38
CA GLU A 149 14.43 -7.40 7.98
C GLU A 149 15.20 -6.47 7.02
N ILE A 150 15.36 -6.86 5.76
CA ILE A 150 16.02 -6.04 4.73
C ILE A 150 15.32 -4.68 4.59
N THR A 151 13.99 -4.68 4.61
CA THR A 151 13.23 -3.42 4.56
C THR A 151 13.30 -2.66 5.88
N ALA A 152 13.35 -3.38 7.01
CA ALA A 152 13.54 -2.78 8.32
C ALA A 152 14.88 -2.02 8.41
N GLU A 153 15.98 -2.62 7.97
CA GLU A 153 17.29 -1.97 7.90
C GLU A 153 17.27 -0.73 6.99
N TYR A 154 16.62 -0.83 5.83
CA TYR A 154 16.42 0.31 4.95
C TYR A 154 15.61 1.44 5.63
N MET A 155 14.54 1.11 6.36
CA MET A 155 13.76 2.09 7.11
C MET A 155 14.60 2.80 8.18
N LYS A 156 15.48 2.06 8.86
CA LYS A 156 16.44 2.63 9.84
C LYS A 156 17.43 3.56 9.17
N HIS A 157 17.97 3.18 8.01
CA HIS A 157 18.83 4.05 7.19
C HIS A 157 18.13 5.35 6.79
N LEU A 158 16.85 5.31 6.48
CA LEU A 158 16.05 6.49 6.22
C LEU A 158 15.76 7.35 7.46
N GLY A 159 16.13 6.90 8.68
CA GLY A 159 15.97 7.61 9.94
C GLY A 159 14.67 7.31 10.70
N PHE A 160 13.97 6.22 10.36
CA PHE A 160 12.78 5.76 11.08
C PHE A 160 13.13 4.71 12.14
N THR A 161 12.32 4.62 13.18
CA THR A 161 12.57 3.77 14.35
C THR A 161 11.63 2.57 14.36
N GLU A 162 12.19 1.36 14.48
CA GLU A 162 11.44 0.12 14.64
C GLU A 162 10.59 0.14 15.92
N GLU A 163 9.45 -0.51 15.91
CA GLU A 163 8.41 -0.55 16.95
C GLU A 163 7.77 0.82 17.28
N LYS A 164 8.24 1.90 16.68
CA LYS A 164 7.66 3.24 16.79
C LYS A 164 7.02 3.68 15.49
N ASP A 165 7.79 3.66 14.41
CA ASP A 165 7.36 4.13 13.08
C ASP A 165 6.99 2.97 12.17
N PHE A 166 7.61 1.81 12.37
CA PHE A 166 7.35 0.60 11.59
C PHE A 166 7.58 -0.68 12.41
N THR A 167 7.02 -1.80 11.96
CA THR A 167 7.28 -3.13 12.52
C THR A 167 7.33 -4.18 11.41
N VAL A 168 8.12 -5.25 11.62
CA VAL A 168 8.22 -6.37 10.68
C VAL A 168 7.02 -7.28 10.87
N ILE A 169 6.20 -7.44 9.83
CA ILE A 169 4.96 -8.25 9.87
C ILE A 169 5.03 -9.51 9.01
N GLY A 170 6.10 -9.68 8.24
CA GLY A 170 6.23 -10.79 7.30
C GLY A 170 5.55 -10.53 5.95
N CYS A 171 5.46 -11.59 5.14
CA CYS A 171 4.90 -11.59 3.80
C CYS A 171 3.82 -12.67 3.65
#